data_fea602ac5aac2aa462c40a33f9caf854
#
_entry.id   fea602ac5aac2aa462c40a33f9caf854
#
_cell.length_a   1.000
_cell.length_b   1.000
_cell.length_c   1.000
_cell.angle_alpha   90.00
_cell.angle_beta   90.00
_cell.angle_gamma   90.00
#
_symmetry.space_group_name_H-M   'P 1'
#
loop_
_entity.id
_entity.type
_entity.pdbx_description
1 polymer ?
#
loop_
_entity_poly.entity_id
_entity_poly.type
_entity_poly.pdbx_seq_one_letter_code
_entity_poly.pdbx_strand_id
1 'polypeptide(L)'
;MTNHDRQRPRVAITGGTSGLGLALTNELLHRGARVAFVARHREAVEHAARMRADVHGIVGDVSRKEDIHPIAIQVLGALGGLDVLVNNASSLGPVPLVPLGDTECEDLDLALATNVLGPFRLTKALLGSLAASAREGRHPLVVNVSSDAAINAYPTWGAYGASKAALLHLSRIWDEELSGEGIRVASFDPGDMDTPLHAVAVPDADRSTLKRPEAAARELADVIEARNREATTDDATTVREVLR
;
A
#
# COMPACT_ATOMS: atom_id res chain seq x y z
N MET A 1 -22.50 -0.27 18.63
CA MET A 1 -21.55 0.61 17.92
C MET A 1 -21.97 2.04 18.14
N THR A 2 -21.16 2.84 18.81
CA THR A 2 -21.43 4.26 19.03
C THR A 2 -21.27 5.05 17.74
N ASN A 3 -21.87 6.24 17.65
CA ASN A 3 -21.74 7.10 16.45
C ASN A 3 -20.27 7.46 16.15
N HIS A 4 -19.42 7.45 17.17
CA HIS A 4 -17.97 7.68 17.08
C HIS A 4 -17.23 6.51 16.39
N ASP A 5 -17.64 5.25 16.62
CA ASP A 5 -17.08 4.06 15.97
C ASP A 5 -17.36 4.02 14.46
N ARG A 6 -18.46 4.64 14.01
CA ARG A 6 -18.82 4.70 12.59
C ARG A 6 -17.97 5.68 11.78
N GLN A 7 -17.25 6.59 12.43
CA GLN A 7 -16.43 7.62 11.78
C GLN A 7 -14.94 7.22 11.64
N ARG A 8 -14.49 6.18 12.36
CA ARG A 8 -13.08 5.74 12.30
C ARG A 8 -12.76 5.12 10.94
N PRO A 9 -11.70 5.57 10.23
CA PRO A 9 -11.28 4.95 8.97
C PRO A 9 -10.90 3.47 9.14
N ARG A 10 -11.34 2.63 8.21
CA ARG A 10 -11.04 1.19 8.13
C ARG A 10 -9.97 1.00 7.07
N VAL A 11 -8.73 0.73 7.49
CA VAL A 11 -7.57 0.71 6.61
C VAL A 11 -6.92 -0.66 6.55
N ALA A 12 -6.69 -1.17 5.34
CA ALA A 12 -5.89 -2.37 5.09
C ALA A 12 -4.54 -2.00 4.47
N ILE A 13 -3.43 -2.57 4.97
CA ILE A 13 -2.07 -2.28 4.52
C ILE A 13 -1.35 -3.59 4.21
N THR A 14 -0.78 -3.75 3.02
CA THR A 14 0.10 -4.89 2.73
C THR A 14 1.57 -4.54 3.05
N GLY A 15 2.35 -5.52 3.55
CA GLY A 15 3.73 -5.28 3.98
C GLY A 15 3.84 -4.50 5.28
N GLY A 16 2.93 -4.72 6.25
CA GLY A 16 2.80 -3.91 7.47
C GLY A 16 3.78 -4.23 8.61
N THR A 17 4.79 -5.08 8.40
CA THR A 17 5.71 -5.50 9.49
C THR A 17 7.06 -4.79 9.48
N SER A 18 7.35 -3.95 8.48
CA SER A 18 8.61 -3.21 8.37
C SER A 18 8.46 -1.94 7.54
N GLY A 19 9.49 -1.08 7.55
CA GLY A 19 9.59 0.11 6.71
C GLY A 19 8.35 1.00 6.74
N LEU A 20 7.94 1.48 5.56
CA LEU A 20 6.79 2.36 5.41
C LEU A 20 5.49 1.74 5.94
N GLY A 21 5.24 0.44 5.64
CA GLY A 21 3.99 -0.21 6.06
C GLY A 21 3.81 -0.26 7.58
N LEU A 22 4.89 -0.56 8.33
CA LEU A 22 4.86 -0.53 9.79
C LEU A 22 4.72 0.89 10.33
N ALA A 23 5.46 1.85 9.77
CA ALA A 23 5.37 3.25 10.18
C ALA A 23 3.96 3.81 9.93
N LEU A 24 3.36 3.51 8.77
CA LEU A 24 2.00 3.92 8.42
C LEU A 24 0.95 3.26 9.32
N THR A 25 1.12 1.97 9.63
CA THR A 25 0.24 1.28 10.59
C THR A 25 0.23 2.02 11.93
N ASN A 26 1.41 2.38 12.45
CA ASN A 26 1.54 3.11 13.71
C ASN A 26 0.92 4.50 13.63
N GLU A 27 1.17 5.24 12.56
CA GLU A 27 0.65 6.60 12.36
C GLU A 27 -0.89 6.62 12.29
N LEU A 28 -1.48 5.71 11.49
CA LEU A 28 -2.93 5.64 11.34
C LEU A 28 -3.64 5.21 12.62
N LEU A 29 -3.04 4.29 13.41
CA LEU A 29 -3.55 3.94 14.72
C LEU A 29 -3.50 5.13 15.69
N HIS A 30 -2.42 5.92 15.65
CA HIS A 30 -2.30 7.15 16.44
C HIS A 30 -3.41 8.15 16.08
N ARG A 31 -3.77 8.25 14.81
CA ARG A 31 -4.88 9.07 14.30
C ARG A 31 -6.28 8.45 14.51
N GLY A 32 -6.36 7.33 15.19
CA GLY A 32 -7.63 6.70 15.56
C GLY A 32 -8.25 5.79 14.49
N ALA A 33 -7.55 5.45 13.41
CA ALA A 33 -8.03 4.47 12.44
C ALA A 33 -8.08 3.05 13.03
N ARG A 34 -8.88 2.17 12.41
CA ARG A 34 -8.82 0.72 12.60
C ARG A 34 -7.96 0.15 11.48
N VAL A 35 -6.92 -0.61 11.82
CA VAL A 35 -5.94 -1.08 10.84
C VAL A 35 -5.87 -2.59 10.81
N ALA A 36 -5.98 -3.18 9.62
CA ALA A 36 -5.57 -4.55 9.34
C ALA A 36 -4.31 -4.51 8.46
N PHE A 37 -3.25 -5.18 8.86
CA PHE A 37 -2.07 -5.30 8.02
C PHE A 37 -1.77 -6.74 7.64
N VAL A 38 -1.20 -6.92 6.46
CA VAL A 38 -0.85 -8.23 5.89
C VAL A 38 0.65 -8.35 5.75
N ALA A 39 1.24 -9.46 6.16
CA ALA A 39 2.63 -9.80 5.87
C ALA A 39 2.85 -11.33 5.88
N ARG A 40 3.98 -11.78 5.32
CA ARG A 40 4.25 -13.20 5.05
C ARG A 40 4.68 -13.97 6.29
N HIS A 41 5.46 -13.34 7.15
CA HIS A 41 6.15 -14.02 8.27
C HIS A 41 5.32 -13.94 9.55
N ARG A 42 4.80 -15.10 9.98
CA ARG A 42 3.93 -15.22 11.15
C ARG A 42 4.49 -14.54 12.41
N GLU A 43 5.74 -14.81 12.76
CA GLU A 43 6.35 -14.25 13.97
C GLU A 43 6.40 -12.70 13.91
N ALA A 44 6.75 -12.12 12.76
CA ALA A 44 6.76 -10.67 12.57
C ALA A 44 5.34 -10.08 12.65
N VAL A 45 4.34 -10.78 12.09
CA VAL A 45 2.92 -10.37 12.17
C VAL A 45 2.45 -10.39 13.62
N GLU A 46 2.69 -11.47 14.33
CA GLU A 46 2.30 -11.59 15.75
C GLU A 46 3.00 -10.57 16.64
N HIS A 47 4.30 -10.32 16.39
CA HIS A 47 5.06 -9.29 17.14
C HIS A 47 4.47 -7.90 16.90
N ALA A 48 4.24 -7.51 15.66
CA ALA A 48 3.68 -6.20 15.34
C ALA A 48 2.24 -6.01 15.84
N ALA A 49 1.43 -7.08 15.86
CA ALA A 49 0.05 -7.04 16.32
C ALA A 49 -0.08 -6.97 17.85
N ARG A 50 0.86 -7.54 18.62
CA ARG A 50 0.79 -7.57 20.11
C ARG A 50 0.82 -6.19 20.75
N MET A 51 1.30 -5.19 20.04
CA MET A 51 1.60 -3.88 20.61
C MET A 51 0.37 -2.97 20.76
N ARG A 52 -0.80 -3.30 20.16
CA ARG A 52 -1.97 -2.40 20.13
C ARG A 52 -3.31 -3.14 19.97
N ALA A 53 -4.36 -2.66 20.66
CA ALA A 53 -5.68 -3.30 20.69
C ALA A 53 -6.48 -3.15 19.38
N ASP A 54 -6.24 -2.10 18.58
CA ASP A 54 -7.02 -1.76 17.37
C ASP A 54 -6.31 -2.16 16.07
N VAL A 55 -5.30 -3.05 16.14
CA VAL A 55 -4.58 -3.56 14.99
C VAL A 55 -4.81 -5.06 14.80
N HIS A 56 -5.03 -5.47 13.55
CA HIS A 56 -5.20 -6.87 13.16
C HIS A 56 -4.08 -7.30 12.22
N GLY A 57 -3.21 -8.21 12.69
CA GLY A 57 -2.18 -8.82 11.86
C GLY A 57 -2.72 -10.03 11.10
N ILE A 58 -2.53 -10.08 9.80
CA ILE A 58 -2.95 -11.15 8.91
C ILE A 58 -1.72 -11.76 8.25
N VAL A 59 -1.56 -13.08 8.38
CA VAL A 59 -0.51 -13.82 7.69
C VAL A 59 -0.99 -14.18 6.30
N GLY A 60 -0.25 -13.77 5.27
CA GLY A 60 -0.54 -14.08 3.88
C GLY A 60 0.47 -13.46 2.93
N ASP A 61 0.61 -14.04 1.74
CA ASP A 61 1.50 -13.60 0.68
C ASP A 61 0.68 -13.07 -0.51
N VAL A 62 0.76 -11.77 -0.76
CA VAL A 62 0.02 -11.13 -1.86
C VAL A 62 0.47 -11.58 -3.25
N SER A 63 1.68 -12.15 -3.39
CA SER A 63 2.16 -12.71 -4.65
C SER A 63 1.42 -14.00 -5.01
N ARG A 64 0.88 -14.72 -4.02
CA ARG A 64 0.20 -16.01 -4.18
C ARG A 64 -1.29 -15.80 -4.42
N LYS A 65 -1.76 -16.31 -5.55
CA LYS A 65 -3.18 -16.19 -5.95
C LYS A 65 -4.13 -16.80 -4.92
N GLU A 66 -3.74 -17.93 -4.35
CA GLU A 66 -4.53 -18.69 -3.37
C GLU A 66 -4.70 -17.96 -2.02
N ASP A 67 -3.78 -17.04 -1.66
CA ASP A 67 -3.85 -16.28 -0.41
C ASP A 67 -4.78 -15.05 -0.51
N ILE A 68 -5.09 -14.57 -1.71
CA ILE A 68 -5.82 -13.31 -1.92
C ILE A 68 -7.21 -13.33 -1.27
N HIS A 69 -8.03 -14.34 -1.54
CA HIS A 69 -9.36 -14.42 -0.95
C HIS A 69 -9.35 -14.64 0.57
N PRO A 70 -8.50 -15.53 1.14
CA PRO A 70 -8.30 -15.63 2.57
C PRO A 70 -7.89 -14.30 3.22
N ILE A 71 -6.97 -13.53 2.60
CA ILE A 71 -6.58 -12.20 3.07
C ILE A 71 -7.80 -11.27 3.08
N ALA A 72 -8.52 -11.17 1.96
CA ALA A 72 -9.67 -10.28 1.84
C ALA A 72 -10.77 -10.59 2.88
N ILE A 73 -11.09 -11.87 3.11
CA ILE A 73 -12.07 -12.29 4.11
C ILE A 73 -11.62 -11.88 5.51
N GLN A 74 -10.34 -12.09 5.86
CA GLN A 74 -9.81 -11.73 7.18
C GLN A 74 -9.79 -10.20 7.38
N VAL A 75 -9.42 -9.43 6.34
CA VAL A 75 -9.49 -7.95 6.37
C VAL A 75 -10.91 -7.50 6.68
N LEU A 76 -11.89 -7.99 5.93
CA LEU A 76 -13.29 -7.59 6.10
C LEU A 76 -13.88 -8.06 7.44
N GLY A 77 -13.52 -9.26 7.89
CA GLY A 77 -13.92 -9.77 9.21
C GLY A 77 -13.35 -8.93 10.36
N ALA A 78 -12.09 -8.51 10.25
CA ALA A 78 -11.44 -7.69 11.27
C ALA A 78 -11.97 -6.25 11.32
N LEU A 79 -12.21 -5.64 10.16
CA LEU A 79 -12.58 -4.22 10.07
C LEU A 79 -14.09 -3.98 9.98
N GLY A 80 -14.89 -4.96 9.57
CA GLY A 80 -16.32 -4.82 9.33
C GLY A 80 -16.63 -3.98 8.07
N GLY A 81 -15.68 -3.90 7.14
CA GLY A 81 -15.72 -3.13 5.90
C GLY A 81 -14.37 -2.53 5.58
N LEU A 82 -14.27 -1.74 4.50
CA LEU A 82 -13.00 -1.16 4.06
C LEU A 82 -13.20 0.23 3.48
N ASP A 83 -12.41 1.19 3.94
CA ASP A 83 -12.39 2.56 3.41
C ASP A 83 -11.09 2.83 2.63
N VAL A 84 -9.96 2.28 3.08
CA VAL A 84 -8.66 2.50 2.43
C VAL A 84 -7.91 1.19 2.29
N LEU A 85 -7.42 0.93 1.08
CA LEU A 85 -6.46 -0.15 0.80
C LEU A 85 -5.11 0.46 0.43
N VAL A 86 -4.04 0.11 1.15
CA VAL A 86 -2.68 0.51 0.83
C VAL A 86 -1.89 -0.72 0.36
N ASN A 87 -1.64 -0.81 -0.92
CA ASN A 87 -0.78 -1.81 -1.53
C ASN A 87 0.68 -1.35 -1.41
N ASN A 88 1.33 -1.72 -0.29
CA ASN A 88 2.69 -1.33 0.04
C ASN A 88 3.69 -2.50 -0.05
N ALA A 89 3.24 -3.75 0.05
CA ALA A 89 4.14 -4.90 -0.11
C ALA A 89 4.88 -4.84 -1.45
N SER A 90 6.19 -5.08 -1.44
CA SER A 90 7.03 -4.95 -2.62
C SER A 90 8.15 -6.00 -2.67
N SER A 91 8.61 -6.30 -3.88
CA SER A 91 9.78 -7.12 -4.19
C SER A 91 10.66 -6.38 -5.18
N LEU A 92 11.97 -6.46 -4.99
CA LEU A 92 12.97 -5.92 -5.93
C LEU A 92 13.15 -6.81 -7.18
N GLY A 93 12.73 -8.08 -7.08
CA GLY A 93 13.18 -9.15 -7.97
C GLY A 93 14.50 -9.73 -7.46
N PRO A 94 15.58 -9.73 -8.28
CA PRO A 94 16.86 -10.28 -7.87
C PRO A 94 17.52 -9.46 -6.75
N VAL A 95 18.22 -10.15 -5.87
CA VAL A 95 19.03 -9.55 -4.82
C VAL A 95 20.35 -10.34 -4.70
N PRO A 96 21.49 -9.71 -4.96
CA PRO A 96 21.70 -8.29 -5.32
C PRO A 96 21.06 -7.92 -6.67
N LEU A 97 20.86 -6.61 -6.89
CA LEU A 97 20.36 -6.11 -8.16
C LEU A 97 21.35 -6.41 -9.29
N VAL A 98 20.85 -6.90 -10.43
CA VAL A 98 21.65 -7.28 -11.60
C VAL A 98 21.10 -6.65 -12.88
N PRO A 99 21.92 -6.52 -13.95
CA PRO A 99 21.42 -6.10 -15.26
C PRO A 99 20.29 -6.99 -15.77
N LEU A 100 19.41 -6.47 -16.62
CA LEU A 100 18.30 -7.25 -17.19
C LEU A 100 18.73 -8.52 -17.92
N GLY A 101 19.90 -8.47 -18.58
CA GLY A 101 20.44 -9.66 -19.25
C GLY A 101 20.85 -10.81 -18.31
N ASP A 102 21.07 -10.49 -17.03
CA ASP A 102 21.47 -11.44 -15.99
C ASP A 102 20.32 -11.69 -14.98
N THR A 103 19.15 -11.09 -15.21
CA THR A 103 17.96 -11.31 -14.37
C THR A 103 17.30 -12.63 -14.74
N GLU A 104 17.13 -13.53 -13.77
CA GLU A 104 16.38 -14.77 -13.99
C GLU A 104 14.88 -14.46 -14.22
N CYS A 105 14.23 -15.26 -15.06
CA CYS A 105 12.80 -15.07 -15.34
C CYS A 105 11.94 -15.16 -14.07
N GLU A 106 12.31 -16.04 -13.15
CA GLU A 106 11.65 -16.26 -11.87
C GLU A 106 11.70 -15.04 -10.96
N ASP A 107 12.80 -14.27 -11.00
CA ASP A 107 12.95 -13.02 -10.25
C ASP A 107 12.05 -11.92 -10.82
N LEU A 108 11.96 -11.82 -12.14
CA LEU A 108 11.01 -10.92 -12.80
C LEU A 108 9.58 -11.33 -12.51
N ASP A 109 9.27 -12.62 -12.58
CA ASP A 109 7.93 -13.16 -12.24
C ASP A 109 7.57 -12.83 -10.80
N LEU A 110 8.48 -12.98 -9.83
CA LEU A 110 8.26 -12.64 -8.44
C LEU A 110 8.00 -11.13 -8.24
N ALA A 111 8.77 -10.28 -8.93
CA ALA A 111 8.55 -8.83 -8.88
C ALA A 111 7.16 -8.46 -9.43
N LEU A 112 6.77 -9.02 -10.58
CA LEU A 112 5.45 -8.80 -11.17
C LEU A 112 4.33 -9.39 -10.32
N ALA A 113 4.51 -10.58 -9.77
CA ALA A 113 3.53 -11.23 -8.89
C ALA A 113 3.26 -10.40 -7.63
N THR A 114 4.32 -9.87 -7.00
CA THR A 114 4.21 -9.08 -5.77
C THR A 114 3.74 -7.65 -6.03
N ASN A 115 4.34 -6.96 -7.00
CA ASN A 115 4.18 -5.51 -7.18
C ASN A 115 3.00 -5.15 -8.10
N VAL A 116 2.53 -6.08 -8.93
CA VAL A 116 1.47 -5.83 -9.92
C VAL A 116 0.25 -6.73 -9.68
N LEU A 117 0.44 -8.05 -9.76
CA LEU A 117 -0.68 -9.00 -9.66
C LEU A 117 -1.27 -9.05 -8.25
N GLY A 118 -0.45 -8.92 -7.21
CA GLY A 118 -0.91 -8.83 -5.82
C GLY A 118 -1.86 -7.65 -5.61
N PRO A 119 -1.43 -6.39 -5.85
CA PRO A 119 -2.29 -5.22 -5.81
C PRO A 119 -3.54 -5.35 -6.67
N PHE A 120 -3.41 -5.79 -7.91
CA PHE A 120 -4.54 -5.99 -8.82
C PHE A 120 -5.58 -6.98 -8.25
N ARG A 121 -5.13 -8.16 -7.81
CA ARG A 121 -6.01 -9.22 -7.29
C ARG A 121 -6.68 -8.80 -5.99
N LEU A 122 -5.91 -8.20 -5.07
CA LEU A 122 -6.44 -7.81 -3.77
C LEU A 122 -7.43 -6.65 -3.90
N THR A 123 -7.12 -5.64 -4.71
CA THR A 123 -8.05 -4.55 -5.01
C THR A 123 -9.35 -5.11 -5.60
N LYS A 124 -9.24 -6.00 -6.60
CA LYS A 124 -10.42 -6.64 -7.22
C LYS A 124 -11.26 -7.42 -6.20
N ALA A 125 -10.62 -8.16 -5.29
CA ALA A 125 -11.31 -8.93 -4.24
C ALA A 125 -12.03 -8.03 -3.22
N LEU A 126 -11.57 -6.79 -3.02
CA LEU A 126 -12.09 -5.83 -2.05
C LEU A 126 -13.00 -4.75 -2.67
N LEU A 127 -13.15 -4.70 -4.00
CA LEU A 127 -13.96 -3.70 -4.71
C LEU A 127 -15.39 -3.58 -4.16
N GLY A 128 -16.05 -4.70 -3.91
CA GLY A 128 -17.41 -4.69 -3.36
C GLY A 128 -17.53 -3.99 -2.01
N SER A 129 -16.49 -4.10 -1.16
CA SER A 129 -16.44 -3.42 0.14
C SER A 129 -16.12 -1.93 0.00
N LEU A 130 -15.21 -1.56 -0.92
CA LEU A 130 -14.94 -0.16 -1.24
C LEU A 130 -16.19 0.52 -1.82
N ALA A 131 -16.90 -0.13 -2.75
CA ALA A 131 -18.17 0.37 -3.27
C ALA A 131 -19.26 0.50 -2.19
N ALA A 132 -19.30 -0.42 -1.21
CA ALA A 132 -20.19 -0.29 -0.07
C ALA A 132 -19.83 0.93 0.79
N SER A 133 -18.53 1.17 1.03
CA SER A 133 -18.02 2.34 1.73
C SER A 133 -18.43 3.65 1.03
N ALA A 134 -18.33 3.71 -0.31
CA ALA A 134 -18.81 4.88 -1.09
C ALA A 134 -20.31 5.12 -0.88
N ARG A 135 -21.13 4.06 -0.93
CA ARG A 135 -22.58 4.16 -0.67
C ARG A 135 -22.92 4.57 0.77
N GLU A 136 -22.01 4.31 1.73
CA GLU A 136 -22.13 4.81 3.11
C GLU A 136 -21.78 6.31 3.24
N GLY A 137 -21.49 7.00 2.14
CA GLY A 137 -21.05 8.40 2.11
C GLY A 137 -19.61 8.61 2.58
N ARG A 138 -18.79 7.55 2.54
CA ARG A 138 -17.35 7.60 2.80
C ARG A 138 -16.62 7.82 1.46
N HIS A 139 -15.34 8.14 1.51
CA HIS A 139 -14.53 8.42 0.33
C HIS A 139 -13.43 7.36 0.16
N PRO A 140 -13.79 6.15 -0.31
CA PRO A 140 -12.83 5.06 -0.40
C PRO A 140 -11.66 5.39 -1.32
N LEU A 141 -10.48 4.92 -0.89
CA LEU A 141 -9.22 5.17 -1.56
C LEU A 141 -8.39 3.89 -1.66
N VAL A 142 -7.86 3.61 -2.84
CA VAL A 142 -6.79 2.62 -3.02
C VAL A 142 -5.49 3.39 -3.26
N VAL A 143 -4.47 3.14 -2.44
CA VAL A 143 -3.13 3.70 -2.64
C VAL A 143 -2.20 2.57 -3.07
N ASN A 144 -1.57 2.73 -4.22
CA ASN A 144 -0.50 1.88 -4.68
C ASN A 144 0.85 2.58 -4.44
N VAL A 145 1.69 2.01 -3.57
CA VAL A 145 3.01 2.58 -3.30
C VAL A 145 3.92 2.38 -4.51
N SER A 146 4.28 3.49 -5.14
CA SER A 146 5.11 3.59 -6.33
C SER A 146 6.58 3.82 -5.99
N SER A 147 7.32 4.33 -6.93
CA SER A 147 8.73 4.76 -6.86
C SER A 147 9.03 5.61 -8.07
N ASP A 148 10.01 6.46 -7.99
CA ASP A 148 10.60 7.18 -9.13
C ASP A 148 11.13 6.22 -10.22
N ALA A 149 11.51 4.98 -9.85
CA ALA A 149 11.85 3.92 -10.80
C ALA A 149 10.69 3.49 -11.71
N ALA A 150 9.45 3.91 -11.42
CA ALA A 150 8.32 3.74 -12.33
C ALA A 150 8.41 4.64 -13.57
N ILE A 151 9.22 5.70 -13.50
CA ILE A 151 9.35 6.73 -14.56
C ILE A 151 10.79 6.76 -15.08
N ASN A 152 11.77 6.67 -14.17
CA ASN A 152 13.18 6.76 -14.51
C ASN A 152 13.79 5.37 -14.74
N ALA A 153 14.60 5.25 -15.78
CA ALA A 153 15.30 4.01 -16.11
C ALA A 153 16.66 3.97 -15.41
N TYR A 154 16.78 3.13 -14.40
CA TYR A 154 18.02 2.89 -13.67
C TYR A 154 18.64 1.55 -14.09
N PRO A 155 19.94 1.50 -14.45
CA PRO A 155 20.64 0.24 -14.66
C PRO A 155 20.49 -0.67 -13.44
N THR A 156 20.34 -1.97 -13.65
CA THR A 156 20.13 -3.02 -12.63
C THR A 156 18.75 -3.06 -11.94
N TRP A 157 17.92 -2.05 -12.09
CA TRP A 157 16.60 -1.98 -11.49
C TRP A 157 15.46 -2.49 -12.41
N GLY A 158 15.82 -3.28 -13.44
CA GLY A 158 14.89 -3.61 -14.51
C GLY A 158 13.60 -4.31 -14.06
N ALA A 159 13.71 -5.37 -13.24
CA ALA A 159 12.54 -6.11 -12.74
C ALA A 159 11.65 -5.22 -11.85
N TYR A 160 12.26 -4.48 -10.91
CA TYR A 160 11.55 -3.56 -10.03
C TYR A 160 10.91 -2.41 -10.81
N GLY A 161 11.71 -1.67 -11.60
CA GLY A 161 11.24 -0.50 -12.37
C GLY A 161 10.11 -0.84 -13.32
N ALA A 162 10.24 -1.93 -14.08
CA ALA A 162 9.17 -2.40 -14.96
C ALA A 162 7.88 -2.72 -14.20
N SER A 163 7.99 -3.38 -13.04
CA SER A 163 6.83 -3.69 -12.21
C SER A 163 6.17 -2.42 -11.64
N LYS A 164 6.95 -1.43 -11.21
CA LYS A 164 6.43 -0.15 -10.69
C LYS A 164 5.80 0.71 -11.78
N ALA A 165 6.37 0.71 -13.00
CA ALA A 165 5.77 1.36 -14.17
C ALA A 165 4.41 0.74 -14.53
N ALA A 166 4.31 -0.59 -14.51
CA ALA A 166 3.06 -1.30 -14.75
C ALA A 166 2.02 -0.96 -13.67
N LEU A 167 2.39 -0.96 -12.39
CA LEU A 167 1.50 -0.61 -11.28
C LEU A 167 1.01 0.84 -11.38
N LEU A 168 1.91 1.79 -11.72
CA LEU A 168 1.56 3.19 -11.91
C LEU A 168 0.51 3.35 -13.01
N HIS A 169 0.68 2.67 -14.14
CA HIS A 169 -0.28 2.78 -15.24
C HIS A 169 -1.63 2.11 -14.91
N LEU A 170 -1.62 0.95 -14.25
CA LEU A 170 -2.83 0.31 -13.75
C LEU A 170 -3.59 1.19 -12.76
N SER A 171 -2.88 1.92 -11.90
CA SER A 171 -3.51 2.84 -10.94
C SER A 171 -4.30 3.94 -11.64
N ARG A 172 -3.74 4.51 -12.70
CA ARG A 172 -4.40 5.55 -13.52
C ARG A 172 -5.64 5.02 -14.23
N ILE A 173 -5.57 3.81 -14.81
CA ILE A 173 -6.72 3.19 -15.48
C ILE A 173 -7.84 2.94 -14.47
N TRP A 174 -7.52 2.38 -13.31
CA TRP A 174 -8.52 2.10 -12.28
C TRP A 174 -9.12 3.37 -11.67
N ASP A 175 -8.34 4.45 -11.53
CA ASP A 175 -8.90 5.73 -11.06
C ASP A 175 -9.96 6.26 -12.05
N GLU A 176 -9.68 6.21 -13.36
CA GLU A 176 -10.66 6.59 -14.39
C GLU A 176 -11.91 5.69 -14.36
N GLU A 177 -11.73 4.36 -14.27
CA GLU A 177 -12.84 3.40 -14.27
C GLU A 177 -13.72 3.50 -13.02
N LEU A 178 -13.13 3.73 -11.84
CA LEU A 178 -13.81 3.66 -10.54
C LEU A 178 -14.27 5.02 -9.99
N SER A 179 -13.80 6.12 -10.58
CA SER A 179 -14.15 7.48 -10.14
C SER A 179 -15.66 7.74 -10.12
N GLY A 180 -16.37 7.21 -11.13
CA GLY A 180 -17.84 7.29 -11.24
C GLY A 180 -18.59 6.53 -10.14
N GLU A 181 -17.94 5.57 -9.47
CA GLU A 181 -18.45 4.83 -8.31
C GLU A 181 -18.07 5.47 -6.97
N GLY A 182 -17.38 6.62 -7.00
CA GLY A 182 -16.89 7.33 -5.81
C GLY A 182 -15.63 6.73 -5.20
N ILE A 183 -14.98 5.76 -5.85
CA ILE A 183 -13.73 5.14 -5.43
C ILE A 183 -12.58 5.84 -6.17
N ARG A 184 -11.53 6.24 -5.45
CA ARG A 184 -10.32 6.76 -6.07
C ARG A 184 -9.17 5.77 -5.95
N VAL A 185 -8.30 5.79 -6.96
CA VAL A 185 -7.07 5.00 -6.98
C VAL A 185 -5.90 5.92 -7.24
N ALA A 186 -4.91 5.90 -6.36
CA ALA A 186 -3.79 6.81 -6.39
C ALA A 186 -2.45 6.07 -6.32
N SER A 187 -1.42 6.65 -6.91
CA SER A 187 -0.04 6.22 -6.71
C SER A 187 0.66 7.18 -5.76
N PHE A 188 1.43 6.65 -4.83
CA PHE A 188 2.22 7.42 -3.88
C PHE A 188 3.69 7.01 -3.96
N ASP A 189 4.56 7.93 -4.31
CA ASP A 189 6.01 7.75 -4.24
C ASP A 189 6.53 8.32 -2.93
N PRO A 190 7.02 7.48 -2.01
CA PRO A 190 7.54 7.93 -0.71
C PRO A 190 8.93 8.55 -0.79
N GLY A 191 9.63 8.45 -1.94
CA GLY A 191 11.05 8.74 -2.09
C GLY A 191 11.95 7.69 -1.44
N ASP A 192 13.27 7.96 -1.44
CA ASP A 192 14.25 7.06 -0.84
C ASP A 192 14.17 7.07 0.68
N MET A 193 13.89 5.91 1.25
CA MET A 193 13.68 5.78 2.69
C MET A 193 14.70 4.85 3.34
N ASP A 194 15.08 5.13 4.59
CA ASP A 194 15.87 4.23 5.43
C ASP A 194 15.04 3.00 5.84
N THR A 195 14.95 2.01 4.97
CA THR A 195 14.17 0.78 5.15
C THR A 195 15.01 -0.47 4.86
N PRO A 196 14.59 -1.65 5.36
CA PRO A 196 15.23 -2.91 4.99
C PRO A 196 15.25 -3.17 3.48
N LEU A 197 14.20 -2.77 2.75
CA LEU A 197 14.15 -2.91 1.29
C LEU A 197 15.23 -2.06 0.61
N HIS A 198 15.37 -0.79 1.03
CA HIS A 198 16.37 0.11 0.47
C HIS A 198 17.80 -0.34 0.82
N ALA A 199 18.04 -0.78 2.06
CA ALA A 199 19.35 -1.26 2.49
C ALA A 199 19.84 -2.50 1.69
N VAL A 200 18.91 -3.32 1.22
CA VAL A 200 19.21 -4.47 0.35
C VAL A 200 19.44 -4.03 -1.10
N ALA A 201 18.68 -3.04 -1.57
CA ALA A 201 18.78 -2.51 -2.94
C ALA A 201 20.07 -1.71 -3.15
N VAL A 202 20.45 -0.88 -2.17
CA VAL A 202 21.60 0.03 -2.21
C VAL A 202 22.40 -0.10 -0.91
N PRO A 203 23.21 -1.18 -0.75
CA PRO A 203 23.92 -1.46 0.50
C PRO A 203 24.88 -0.34 0.96
N ASP A 204 25.46 0.38 -0.02
CA ASP A 204 26.44 1.45 0.23
C ASP A 204 25.81 2.85 0.36
N ALA A 205 24.48 2.94 0.45
CA ALA A 205 23.81 4.24 0.60
C ALA A 205 24.15 4.91 1.93
N ASP A 206 24.36 6.22 1.89
CA ASP A 206 24.46 7.02 3.11
C ASP A 206 23.06 7.14 3.75
N ARG A 207 22.82 6.34 4.78
CA ARG A 207 21.55 6.29 5.49
C ARG A 207 21.13 7.63 6.12
N SER A 208 22.09 8.54 6.35
CA SER A 208 21.79 9.86 6.92
C SER A 208 21.06 10.78 5.93
N THR A 209 21.16 10.53 4.63
CA THR A 209 20.48 11.27 3.57
C THR A 209 19.08 10.74 3.24
N LEU A 210 18.75 9.54 3.73
CA LEU A 210 17.48 8.89 3.43
C LEU A 210 16.35 9.45 4.31
N LYS A 211 15.16 9.56 3.72
CA LYS A 211 13.95 9.92 4.45
C LYS A 211 13.62 8.85 5.51
N ARG A 212 13.23 9.26 6.68
CA ARG A 212 12.73 8.32 7.69
C ARG A 212 11.36 7.78 7.28
N PRO A 213 11.09 6.47 7.42
CA PRO A 213 9.80 5.88 7.09
C PRO A 213 8.61 6.56 7.78
N GLU A 214 8.81 7.07 9.02
CA GLU A 214 7.79 7.79 9.76
C GLU A 214 7.43 9.14 9.12
N ALA A 215 8.36 9.79 8.41
CA ALA A 215 8.06 11.03 7.69
C ALA A 215 7.17 10.74 6.47
N ALA A 216 7.54 9.75 5.65
CA ALA A 216 6.72 9.32 4.52
C ALA A 216 5.35 8.77 4.97
N ALA A 217 5.30 8.09 6.11
CA ALA A 217 4.04 7.61 6.70
C ALA A 217 3.11 8.76 7.09
N ARG A 218 3.62 9.85 7.67
CA ARG A 218 2.82 11.04 7.96
C ARG A 218 2.29 11.71 6.70
N GLU A 219 3.13 11.87 5.67
CA GLU A 219 2.72 12.41 4.37
C GLU A 219 1.56 11.60 3.77
N LEU A 220 1.69 10.27 3.76
CA LEU A 220 0.63 9.39 3.25
C LEU A 220 -0.63 9.41 4.12
N ALA A 221 -0.49 9.48 5.44
CA ALA A 221 -1.63 9.60 6.34
C ALA A 221 -2.36 10.94 6.15
N ASP A 222 -1.64 12.03 5.88
CA ASP A 222 -2.25 13.33 5.55
C ASP A 222 -3.07 13.27 4.26
N VAL A 223 -2.57 12.57 3.23
CA VAL A 223 -3.32 12.32 1.98
C VAL A 223 -4.60 11.53 2.25
N ILE A 224 -4.53 10.47 3.05
CA ILE A 224 -5.69 9.64 3.41
C ILE A 224 -6.73 10.48 4.19
N GLU A 225 -6.29 11.31 5.13
CA GLU A 225 -7.21 12.18 5.88
C GLU A 225 -7.79 13.32 5.06
N ALA A 226 -6.99 13.94 4.17
CA ALA A 226 -7.47 14.98 3.28
C ALA A 226 -8.62 14.46 2.42
N ARG A 227 -8.50 13.25 1.88
CA ARG A 227 -9.55 12.59 1.12
C ARG A 227 -10.84 12.38 1.94
N ASN A 228 -10.71 12.02 3.21
CA ASN A 228 -11.87 11.86 4.10
C ASN A 228 -12.52 13.21 4.47
N ARG A 229 -11.79 14.34 4.38
CA ARG A 229 -12.28 15.71 4.68
C ARG A 229 -12.90 16.40 3.47
N GLU A 230 -12.51 16.09 2.25
CA GLU A 230 -13.07 16.64 1.00
C GLU A 230 -14.58 16.40 0.86
N ALA A 231 -15.12 15.48 1.66
CA ALA A 231 -16.57 15.30 1.84
C ALA A 231 -17.32 16.55 2.32
N THR A 232 -16.62 17.54 2.85
CA THR A 232 -17.24 18.74 3.46
C THR A 232 -16.95 20.03 2.68
N THR A 233 -16.06 20.00 1.67
CA THR A 233 -15.70 21.17 0.85
C THR A 233 -15.39 20.78 -0.59
N ASP A 234 -15.92 21.51 -1.53
CA ASP A 234 -15.82 21.34 -3.01
C ASP A 234 -14.39 21.58 -3.59
N ASP A 235 -13.33 21.33 -2.82
CA ASP A 235 -11.95 21.69 -3.16
C ASP A 235 -11.10 20.46 -3.56
N ALA A 236 -11.39 19.94 -4.76
CA ALA A 236 -10.76 18.73 -5.34
C ALA A 236 -9.31 18.95 -5.84
N THR A 237 -8.68 20.10 -5.58
CA THR A 237 -7.41 20.49 -6.24
C THR A 237 -6.17 19.98 -5.51
N THR A 238 -6.20 19.86 -4.19
CA THR A 238 -4.99 19.61 -3.36
C THR A 238 -4.49 18.16 -3.44
N VAL A 239 -5.38 17.18 -3.59
CA VAL A 239 -4.99 15.75 -3.66
C VAL A 239 -4.36 15.38 -5.01
N ARG A 240 -4.69 16.11 -6.08
CA ARG A 240 -4.13 15.85 -7.43
C ARG A 240 -2.64 16.13 -7.56
N GLU A 241 -2.05 17.00 -6.74
CA GLU A 241 -0.64 17.37 -6.86
C GLU A 241 0.32 16.42 -6.11
N VAL A 242 -0.14 15.78 -5.04
CA VAL A 242 0.69 14.84 -4.24
C VAL A 242 0.70 13.43 -4.84
N LEU A 243 -0.27 13.13 -5.73
CA LEU A 243 -0.53 11.78 -6.27
C LEU A 243 -0.18 11.66 -7.77
N ARG A 244 0.71 12.51 -8.30
CA ARG A 244 1.17 12.44 -9.71
C ARG A 244 2.39 11.58 -9.89
#